data_798cfbe331d597822a2c1fe4eac12d66
#
_entry.id   798cfbe331d597822a2c1fe4eac12d66
#
_cell.length_a   1.000
_cell.length_b   1.000
_cell.length_c   1.000
_cell.angle_alpha   90.00
_cell.angle_beta   90.00
_cell.angle_gamma   90.00
#
_symmetry.space_group_name_H-M   'P 1'
#
loop_
_entity.id
_entity.type
_entity.pdbx_description
1 polymer ?
#
loop_
_entity_poly.entity_id
_entity_poly.type
_entity_poly.pdbx_seq_one_letter_code
_entity_poly.pdbx_strand_id
1 'polypeptide(L)'
;MGAGVAGAIKKKGGVEIEKEAVSKGPIPVGEAIITSAGKLKCKYVIHGAVMGRDLKTDADKIKLATINSLKRADELKLSSIAFPAFGTGVGGFPFRDCARVMKSAIEEYFSKYESSLKEIYFYLYGEDAFQAFQEIFLSWFYLNDSRKRNKVKNKGY
;
A
#
# COMPACT_ATOMS: atom_id res chain seq x y z
N MET A 1 0.49 -13.62 8.21
CA MET A 1 -0.67 -12.71 8.11
C MET A 1 -1.54 -12.78 9.38
N GLY A 2 -0.95 -12.42 10.53
CA GLY A 2 -1.61 -12.61 11.84
C GLY A 2 -2.37 -11.41 12.39
N ALA A 3 -2.04 -10.18 11.98
CA ALA A 3 -2.58 -8.97 12.58
C ALA A 3 -2.73 -7.85 11.53
N GLY A 4 -3.35 -6.74 11.93
CA GLY A 4 -3.52 -5.55 11.11
C GLY A 4 -4.25 -5.82 9.81
N VAL A 5 -3.85 -5.11 8.76
CA VAL A 5 -4.44 -5.23 7.42
C VAL A 5 -4.25 -6.64 6.85
N ALA A 6 -3.08 -7.23 7.02
CA ALA A 6 -2.81 -8.59 6.55
C ALA A 6 -3.75 -9.62 7.20
N GLY A 7 -3.99 -9.50 8.50
CA GLY A 7 -4.96 -10.34 9.22
C GLY A 7 -6.39 -10.12 8.73
N ALA A 8 -6.78 -8.89 8.46
CA ALA A 8 -8.11 -8.56 7.93
C ALA A 8 -8.30 -9.14 6.51
N ILE A 9 -7.28 -9.08 5.66
CA ILE A 9 -7.27 -9.67 4.32
C ILE A 9 -7.46 -11.18 4.40
N LYS A 10 -6.69 -11.85 5.25
CA LYS A 10 -6.83 -13.29 5.49
C LYS A 10 -8.23 -13.67 5.97
N LYS A 11 -8.76 -12.93 6.96
CA LYS A 11 -10.08 -13.20 7.54
C LYS A 11 -11.20 -13.05 6.51
N LYS A 12 -11.16 -12.00 5.69
CA LYS A 12 -12.21 -11.72 4.70
C LYS A 12 -12.00 -12.43 3.37
N GLY A 13 -10.77 -12.55 2.92
CA GLY A 13 -10.42 -13.11 1.63
C GLY A 13 -10.23 -14.62 1.61
N GLY A 14 -9.92 -15.19 2.75
CA GLY A 14 -9.68 -16.62 2.91
C GLY A 14 -8.21 -16.95 3.13
N VAL A 15 -7.98 -18.12 3.70
CA VAL A 15 -6.64 -18.65 4.04
C VAL A 15 -5.77 -18.92 2.81
N GLU A 16 -6.36 -19.09 1.66
CA GLU A 16 -5.65 -19.37 0.41
C GLU A 16 -4.70 -18.23 0.02
N ILE A 17 -5.07 -16.98 0.32
CA ILE A 17 -4.21 -15.81 0.10
C ILE A 17 -2.91 -15.95 0.88
N GLU A 18 -2.99 -16.34 2.16
CA GLU A 18 -1.80 -16.57 3.00
C GLU A 18 -0.96 -17.74 2.49
N LYS A 19 -1.58 -18.86 2.14
CA LYS A 19 -0.87 -20.02 1.60
C LYS A 19 -0.10 -19.66 0.34
N GLU A 20 -0.72 -18.92 -0.57
CA GLU A 20 -0.06 -18.44 -1.79
C GLU A 20 1.10 -17.48 -1.47
N ALA A 21 0.89 -16.52 -0.58
CA ALA A 21 1.93 -15.59 -0.15
C ALA A 21 3.12 -16.32 0.48
N VAL A 22 2.87 -17.27 1.37
CA VAL A 22 3.91 -18.08 2.01
C VAL A 22 4.68 -18.92 0.99
N SER A 23 4.01 -19.47 -0.01
CA SER A 23 4.67 -20.27 -1.06
C SER A 23 5.63 -19.43 -1.93
N LYS A 24 5.41 -18.14 -2.01
CA LYS A 24 6.27 -17.19 -2.76
C LYS A 24 7.33 -16.51 -1.89
N GLY A 25 7.28 -16.72 -0.59
CA GLY A 25 8.22 -16.16 0.38
C GLY A 25 9.32 -17.12 0.79
N PRO A 26 10.25 -16.68 1.66
CA PRO A 26 10.38 -15.29 2.11
C PRO A 26 10.89 -14.37 1.01
N ILE A 27 10.49 -13.09 1.05
CA ILE A 27 10.98 -12.06 0.14
C ILE A 27 11.82 -11.03 0.89
N PRO A 28 12.78 -10.37 0.24
CA PRO A 28 13.54 -9.28 0.86
C PRO A 28 12.60 -8.15 1.33
N VAL A 29 12.94 -7.52 2.44
CA VAL A 29 12.23 -6.32 2.92
C VAL A 29 12.36 -5.21 1.88
N GLY A 30 11.26 -4.55 1.56
CA GLY A 30 11.16 -3.60 0.47
C GLY A 30 10.55 -4.18 -0.82
N GLU A 31 10.54 -5.50 -0.98
CA GLU A 31 9.93 -6.17 -2.12
C GLU A 31 8.41 -6.31 -1.98
N ALA A 32 7.77 -6.64 -3.10
CA ALA A 32 6.34 -6.91 -3.15
C ALA A 32 6.04 -8.12 -4.04
N ILE A 33 5.06 -8.92 -3.64
CA ILE A 33 4.58 -10.08 -4.38
C ILE A 33 3.09 -10.00 -4.62
N ILE A 34 2.63 -10.68 -5.65
CA ILE A 34 1.23 -10.73 -6.06
C ILE A 34 0.65 -12.08 -5.66
N THR A 35 -0.56 -12.06 -5.11
CA THR A 35 -1.38 -13.25 -4.92
C THR A 35 -2.77 -13.04 -5.50
N SER A 36 -3.53 -14.13 -5.59
CA SER A 36 -4.96 -14.05 -5.82
C SER A 36 -5.66 -13.28 -4.70
N ALA A 37 -6.86 -12.81 -4.96
CA ALA A 37 -7.66 -12.05 -4.00
C ALA A 37 -8.65 -12.93 -3.20
N GLY A 38 -8.70 -14.23 -3.48
CA GLY A 38 -9.66 -15.13 -2.82
C GLY A 38 -11.09 -14.61 -2.92
N LYS A 39 -11.75 -14.43 -1.79
CA LYS A 39 -13.14 -13.94 -1.71
C LYS A 39 -13.26 -12.41 -1.70
N LEU A 40 -12.15 -11.68 -1.77
CA LEU A 40 -12.18 -10.21 -1.81
C LEU A 40 -12.71 -9.70 -3.15
N LYS A 41 -13.35 -8.54 -3.12
CA LYS A 41 -13.89 -7.87 -4.32
C LYS A 41 -12.81 -7.04 -5.04
N CYS A 42 -11.67 -7.62 -5.28
CA CYS A 42 -10.59 -7.04 -6.06
C CYS A 42 -9.95 -8.12 -6.92
N LYS A 43 -9.13 -7.72 -7.89
CA LYS A 43 -8.51 -8.68 -8.80
C LYS A 43 -7.34 -9.43 -8.16
N TYR A 44 -6.51 -8.72 -7.41
CA TYR A 44 -5.29 -9.23 -6.81
C TYR A 44 -5.04 -8.61 -5.44
N VAL A 45 -4.20 -9.26 -4.65
CA VAL A 45 -3.56 -8.68 -3.48
C VAL A 45 -2.07 -8.54 -3.76
N ILE A 46 -1.52 -7.37 -3.49
CA ILE A 46 -0.10 -7.10 -3.58
C ILE A 46 0.42 -6.96 -2.14
N HIS A 47 1.35 -7.80 -1.77
CA HIS A 47 1.94 -7.86 -0.44
C HIS A 47 3.27 -7.13 -0.43
N GLY A 48 3.30 -5.93 0.12
CA GLY A 48 4.53 -5.16 0.32
C GLY A 48 5.23 -5.56 1.62
N ALA A 49 6.48 -5.95 1.55
CA ALA A 49 7.26 -6.35 2.71
C ALA A 49 7.90 -5.12 3.37
N VAL A 50 7.21 -4.52 4.33
CA VAL A 50 7.66 -3.29 5.01
C VAL A 50 8.50 -3.56 6.26
N MET A 51 8.52 -4.79 6.76
CA MET A 51 9.31 -5.20 7.92
C MET A 51 9.70 -6.66 7.84
N GLY A 52 10.82 -7.01 8.49
CA GLY A 52 11.28 -8.37 8.62
C GLY A 52 10.73 -9.06 9.89
N ARG A 53 11.39 -10.15 10.30
CA ARG A 53 11.04 -10.90 11.51
C ARG A 53 11.27 -10.10 12.80
N ASP A 54 12.12 -9.08 12.75
CA ASP A 54 12.39 -8.15 13.85
C ASP A 54 11.23 -7.17 14.11
N LEU A 55 10.20 -7.16 13.24
CA LEU A 55 9.04 -6.29 13.29
C LEU A 55 9.38 -4.80 13.28
N LYS A 56 10.56 -4.44 12.74
CA LYS A 56 11.03 -3.06 12.63
C LYS A 56 10.88 -2.56 11.19
N THR A 57 10.53 -1.30 11.07
CA THR A 57 10.44 -0.61 9.79
C THR A 57 11.12 0.75 9.86
N ASP A 58 11.33 1.35 8.72
CA ASP A 58 11.87 2.70 8.54
C ASP A 58 11.38 3.30 7.22
N ALA A 59 11.75 4.55 6.96
CA ALA A 59 11.35 5.27 5.76
C ALA A 59 11.78 4.56 4.47
N ASP A 60 12.99 4.01 4.42
CA ASP A 60 13.51 3.36 3.20
C ASP A 60 12.75 2.08 2.89
N LYS A 61 12.44 1.28 3.89
CA LYS A 61 11.63 0.05 3.71
C LYS A 61 10.23 0.36 3.20
N ILE A 62 9.59 1.36 3.78
CA ILE A 62 8.25 1.81 3.36
C ILE A 62 8.29 2.36 1.93
N LYS A 63 9.29 3.16 1.60
CA LYS A 63 9.48 3.72 0.27
C LYS A 63 9.65 2.64 -0.78
N LEU A 64 10.54 1.70 -0.55
CA LEU A 64 10.80 0.59 -1.47
C LEU A 64 9.57 -0.30 -1.65
N ALA A 65 8.90 -0.66 -0.58
CA ALA A 65 7.68 -1.46 -0.66
C ALA A 65 6.56 -0.75 -1.43
N THR A 66 6.45 0.56 -1.29
CA THR A 66 5.49 1.37 -2.06
C THR A 66 5.83 1.36 -3.55
N ILE A 67 7.09 1.63 -3.91
CA ILE A 67 7.54 1.61 -5.31
C ILE A 67 7.35 0.22 -5.92
N ASN A 68 7.77 -0.83 -5.23
CA ASN A 68 7.65 -2.20 -5.75
C ASN A 68 6.20 -2.65 -5.86
N SER A 69 5.31 -2.20 -4.99
CA SER A 69 3.88 -2.43 -5.12
C SER A 69 3.30 -1.77 -6.38
N LEU A 70 3.72 -0.55 -6.70
CA LEU A 70 3.33 0.13 -7.94
C LEU A 70 3.85 -0.62 -9.18
N LYS A 71 5.09 -1.10 -9.13
CA LYS A 71 5.66 -1.94 -10.19
C LYS A 71 4.85 -3.20 -10.43
N ARG A 72 4.48 -3.91 -9.35
CA ARG A 72 3.63 -5.12 -9.47
C ARG A 72 2.27 -4.79 -10.09
N ALA A 73 1.65 -3.68 -9.71
CA ALA A 73 0.39 -3.24 -10.30
C ALA A 73 0.52 -2.95 -11.81
N ASP A 74 1.60 -2.31 -12.23
CA ASP A 74 1.86 -2.03 -13.66
C ASP A 74 2.18 -3.29 -14.46
N GLU A 75 2.88 -4.25 -13.91
CA GLU A 75 3.10 -5.57 -14.55
C GLU A 75 1.77 -6.27 -14.88
N LEU A 76 0.76 -6.07 -14.04
CA LEU A 76 -0.60 -6.59 -14.23
C LEU A 76 -1.49 -5.65 -15.05
N LYS A 77 -0.97 -4.50 -15.50
CA LYS A 77 -1.72 -3.47 -16.25
C LYS A 77 -2.99 -3.00 -15.51
N LEU A 78 -2.91 -2.88 -14.19
CA LEU A 78 -4.03 -2.43 -13.37
C LEU A 78 -4.25 -0.92 -13.53
N SER A 79 -5.50 -0.50 -13.40
CA SER A 79 -5.88 0.92 -13.46
C SER A 79 -6.00 1.57 -12.09
N SER A 80 -6.10 0.79 -11.04
CA SER A 80 -6.23 1.29 -9.67
C SER A 80 -5.51 0.40 -8.65
N ILE A 81 -5.06 1.02 -7.57
CA ILE A 81 -4.45 0.34 -6.43
C ILE A 81 -4.92 1.00 -5.14
N ALA A 82 -5.10 0.22 -4.09
CA ALA A 82 -5.42 0.69 -2.75
C ALA A 82 -4.30 0.34 -1.78
N PHE A 83 -3.84 1.32 -1.02
CA PHE A 83 -2.80 1.17 0.00
C PHE A 83 -3.35 1.37 1.41
N PRO A 84 -2.86 0.62 2.39
CA PRO A 84 -2.94 1.01 3.79
C PRO A 84 -1.82 2.01 4.13
N ALA A 85 -1.79 2.50 5.37
CA ALA A 85 -0.64 3.23 5.89
C ALA A 85 0.47 2.22 6.28
N PHE A 86 1.40 1.99 5.38
CA PHE A 86 2.47 1.02 5.56
C PHE A 86 3.31 1.27 6.81
N GLY A 87 3.55 0.22 7.59
CA GLY A 87 4.46 0.25 8.73
C GLY A 87 3.95 0.98 9.97
N THR A 88 2.72 1.49 9.98
CA THR A 88 2.18 2.28 11.09
C THR A 88 1.49 1.45 12.18
N GLY A 89 1.20 0.19 11.92
CA GLY A 89 0.63 -0.73 12.89
C GLY A 89 1.69 -1.30 13.83
N VAL A 90 2.02 -2.57 13.68
CA VAL A 90 3.06 -3.26 14.49
C VAL A 90 4.42 -2.56 14.39
N GLY A 91 4.78 -2.04 13.22
CA GLY A 91 6.02 -1.31 13.00
C GLY A 91 6.12 0.04 13.73
N GLY A 92 5.00 0.60 14.16
CA GLY A 92 4.95 1.83 14.96
C GLY A 92 5.43 3.09 14.25
N PHE A 93 5.55 3.09 12.92
CA PHE A 93 6.01 4.25 12.18
C PHE A 93 4.96 5.37 12.22
N PRO A 94 5.34 6.65 12.47
CA PRO A 94 4.37 7.74 12.61
C PRO A 94 3.55 7.99 11.36
N PHE A 95 2.27 8.27 11.50
CA PHE A 95 1.34 8.45 10.38
C PHE A 95 1.75 9.56 9.41
N ARG A 96 2.17 10.73 9.92
CA ARG A 96 2.61 11.84 9.04
C ARG A 96 3.85 11.49 8.25
N ASP A 97 4.82 10.88 8.89
CA ASP A 97 6.06 10.45 8.24
C ASP A 97 5.77 9.36 7.19
N CYS A 98 4.88 8.43 7.52
CA CYS A 98 4.40 7.43 6.57
C CYS A 98 3.75 8.08 5.33
N ALA A 99 2.85 9.03 5.54
CA ALA A 99 2.20 9.75 4.45
C ALA A 99 3.21 10.49 3.56
N ARG A 100 4.21 11.16 4.16
CA ARG A 100 5.28 11.84 3.41
C ARG A 100 6.13 10.87 2.61
N VAL A 101 6.52 9.76 3.20
CA VAL A 101 7.36 8.74 2.55
C VAL A 101 6.61 8.09 1.39
N MET A 102 5.37 7.71 1.60
CA MET A 102 4.55 7.10 0.54
C MET A 102 4.26 8.08 -0.58
N LYS A 103 3.97 9.34 -0.26
CA LYS A 103 3.79 10.40 -1.25
C LYS A 103 5.04 10.59 -2.10
N SER A 104 6.21 10.71 -1.46
CA SER A 104 7.49 10.83 -2.15
C SER A 104 7.77 9.63 -3.06
N ALA A 105 7.49 8.42 -2.59
CA ALA A 105 7.65 7.20 -3.37
C ALA A 105 6.77 7.19 -4.62
N ILE A 106 5.52 7.59 -4.49
CA ILE A 106 4.55 7.66 -5.59
C ILE A 106 4.98 8.73 -6.61
N GLU A 107 5.37 9.91 -6.15
CA GLU A 107 5.86 10.99 -7.01
C GLU A 107 7.10 10.55 -7.79
N GLU A 108 8.06 9.93 -7.13
CA GLU A 108 9.28 9.40 -7.77
C GLU A 108 8.95 8.35 -8.82
N TYR A 109 8.08 7.42 -8.51
CA TYR A 109 7.66 6.36 -9.43
C TYR A 109 7.04 6.94 -10.70
N PHE A 110 6.06 7.82 -10.57
CA PHE A 110 5.38 8.42 -11.72
C PHE A 110 6.25 9.42 -12.49
N SER A 111 7.32 9.93 -11.91
CA SER A 111 8.28 10.76 -12.63
C SER A 111 9.21 9.95 -13.53
N LYS A 112 9.45 8.69 -13.19
CA LYS A 112 10.39 7.80 -13.90
C LYS A 112 9.71 6.83 -14.87
N TYR A 113 8.47 6.45 -14.62
CA TYR A 113 7.80 5.39 -15.37
C TYR A 113 6.44 5.86 -15.90
N GLU A 114 6.13 5.43 -17.11
CA GLU A 114 4.74 5.44 -17.57
C GLU A 114 3.98 4.33 -16.85
N SER A 115 2.73 4.62 -16.46
CA SER A 115 1.94 3.72 -15.64
C SER A 115 0.54 3.56 -16.19
N SER A 116 0.00 2.35 -16.07
CA SER A 116 -1.40 2.06 -16.34
C SER A 116 -2.31 2.58 -15.22
N LEU A 117 -1.76 2.85 -14.03
CA LEU A 117 -2.51 3.31 -12.87
C LEU A 117 -3.08 4.71 -13.07
N LYS A 118 -4.39 4.83 -12.88
CA LYS A 118 -5.15 6.10 -12.96
C LYS A 118 -5.66 6.57 -11.62
N GLU A 119 -5.84 5.65 -10.68
CA GLU A 119 -6.38 5.93 -9.36
C GLU A 119 -5.56 5.23 -8.28
N ILE A 120 -5.21 5.98 -7.24
CA ILE A 120 -4.58 5.47 -6.03
C ILE A 120 -5.50 5.82 -4.86
N TYR A 121 -5.86 4.80 -4.07
CA TYR A 121 -6.68 4.94 -2.89
C TYR A 121 -5.86 4.65 -1.65
N PHE A 122 -6.11 5.39 -0.58
CA PHE A 122 -5.63 5.05 0.75
C PHE A 122 -6.81 4.68 1.63
N TYR A 123 -6.78 3.47 2.17
CA TYR A 123 -7.73 3.00 3.15
C TYR A 123 -7.06 3.01 4.51
N LEU A 124 -7.50 3.91 5.38
CA LEU A 124 -6.86 4.23 6.63
C LEU A 124 -7.74 3.81 7.80
N TYR A 125 -7.09 3.37 8.87
CA TYR A 125 -7.77 3.00 10.10
C TYR A 125 -7.57 4.08 11.15
N GLY A 126 -8.69 4.66 11.59
CA GLY A 126 -8.71 5.70 12.60
C GLY A 126 -8.56 7.12 12.07
N GLU A 127 -8.99 8.07 12.88
CA GLU A 127 -9.04 9.49 12.53
C GLU A 127 -7.65 10.10 12.38
N ASP A 128 -6.71 9.73 13.26
CA ASP A 128 -5.34 10.27 13.23
C ASP A 128 -4.61 9.93 11.94
N ALA A 129 -4.73 8.68 11.47
CA ALA A 129 -4.17 8.26 10.20
C ALA A 129 -4.82 9.01 9.03
N PHE A 130 -6.14 9.13 9.04
CA PHE A 130 -6.88 9.84 8.00
C PHE A 130 -6.47 11.31 7.91
N GLN A 131 -6.42 12.03 9.05
CA GLN A 131 -6.03 13.43 9.07
C GLN A 131 -4.60 13.63 8.58
N ALA A 132 -3.66 12.79 9.00
CA ALA A 132 -2.27 12.88 8.57
C ALA A 132 -2.13 12.71 7.04
N PHE A 133 -2.78 11.72 6.47
CA PHE A 133 -2.76 11.49 5.02
C PHE A 133 -3.50 12.58 4.26
N GLN A 134 -4.64 13.03 4.75
CA GLN A 134 -5.39 14.12 4.14
C GLN A 134 -4.55 15.40 4.03
N GLU A 135 -3.87 15.79 5.12
CA GLU A 135 -3.02 16.97 5.13
C GLU A 135 -1.83 16.86 4.18
N ILE A 136 -1.14 15.73 4.17
CA ILE A 136 0.04 15.52 3.33
C ILE A 136 -0.33 15.44 1.86
N PHE A 137 -1.44 14.79 1.51
CA PHE A 137 -1.88 14.64 0.13
C PHE A 137 -2.79 15.78 -0.36
N LEU A 138 -3.12 16.76 0.47
CA LEU A 138 -4.01 17.85 0.12
C LEU A 138 -3.54 18.63 -1.12
N SER A 139 -2.23 18.86 -1.24
CA SER A 139 -1.63 19.55 -2.38
C SER A 139 -1.82 18.81 -3.71
N TRP A 140 -1.99 17.51 -3.70
CA TRP A 140 -2.23 16.72 -4.91
C TRP A 140 -3.60 16.99 -5.53
N PHE A 141 -4.59 17.36 -4.73
CA PHE A 141 -5.91 17.71 -5.22
C PHE A 141 -5.91 19.03 -5.99
N TYR A 142 -4.93 19.91 -5.72
CA TYR A 142 -4.84 21.24 -6.33
C TYR A 142 -3.84 21.32 -7.49
N LEU A 143 -2.83 20.44 -7.54
CA LEU A 143 -1.72 20.53 -8.50
C LEU A 143 -1.83 19.57 -9.70
N ASN A 144 -2.63 18.55 -9.60
CA ASN A 144 -2.79 17.57 -10.67
C ASN A 144 -4.18 17.65 -11.29
N ASP A 145 -4.19 18.29 -12.46
CA ASP A 145 -5.25 18.30 -13.44
C ASP A 145 -5.97 16.94 -13.58
N SER A 146 -7.26 17.06 -13.76
CA SER A 146 -8.37 16.18 -14.14
C SER A 146 -8.11 14.72 -14.57
N ARG A 147 -6.90 14.27 -14.75
CA ARG A 147 -6.56 12.95 -15.29
C ARG A 147 -6.09 11.90 -14.27
N LYS A 148 -5.77 12.29 -13.04
CA LYS A 148 -5.37 11.37 -11.95
C LYS A 148 -6.12 11.72 -10.67
N ARG A 149 -7.23 11.05 -10.43
CA ARG A 149 -8.01 11.23 -9.20
C ARG A 149 -7.41 10.38 -8.08
N ASN A 150 -6.54 10.98 -7.31
CA ASN A 150 -6.12 10.37 -6.05
C ASN A 150 -7.21 10.59 -5.00
N LYS A 151 -7.79 9.53 -4.49
CA LYS A 151 -8.82 9.61 -3.46
C LYS A 151 -8.27 9.04 -2.15
N VAL A 152 -8.21 9.91 -1.14
CA VAL A 152 -8.00 9.46 0.25
C VAL A 152 -9.38 9.19 0.84
N LYS A 153 -9.67 7.94 1.13
CA LYS A 153 -10.93 7.53 1.75
C LYS A 153 -10.70 6.99 3.14
N ASN A 154 -11.47 7.50 4.09
CA ASN A 154 -11.58 6.88 5.40
C ASN A 154 -12.73 5.85 5.33
N LYS A 155 -12.39 4.58 5.38
CA LYS A 155 -13.35 3.53 5.70
C LYS A 155 -12.74 2.72 6.83
N GLY A 156 -13.35 2.84 8.01
CA GLY A 156 -13.05 1.93 9.10
C GLY A 156 -13.20 0.48 8.64
N TYR A 157 -12.34 -0.37 9.14
CA TYR A 157 -12.42 -1.80 8.89
C TYR A 157 -13.62 -2.41 9.64
#